data_27d6c8327b46f8a965fbc330558b3a6c
#
_entry.id   27d6c8327b46f8a965fbc330558b3a6c
#
_cell.length_a   1.000
_cell.length_b   1.000
_cell.length_c   1.000
_cell.angle_alpha   90.00
_cell.angle_beta   90.00
_cell.angle_gamma   90.00
#
_symmetry.space_group_name_H-M   'P 1'
#
loop_
_entity.id
_entity.type
_entity.pdbx_description
1 polymer ?
#
loop_
_entity_poly.entity_id
_entity_poly.type
_entity_poly.pdbx_seq_one_letter_code
_entity_poly.pdbx_strand_id
1 'polypeptide(L)'
;KLMLDTDTAYVDPFYAEKTICVHCSVVEPDTGEAYERDPRGTAQKAEAYLKSSGIGDVASMGPEAEFFLFDNVKFSNTINKVSYEVDASDASWNSDTDYEMGNMGHRPGLKGGYFPVNPIDEAQDLRAEMLSTMKRLGMKVDKHHHEVASCQHELGLIFGTLTEQADELQKYKYVIHNVAHAYGKSATF
;
A
#
# COMPACT_ATOMS: atom_id res chain seq x y z
N LYS A 1 -4.31 13.00 22.94
CA LYS A 1 -2.99 12.48 23.31
C LYS A 1 -2.73 11.18 22.57
N LEU A 2 -1.47 10.95 22.10
CA LEU A 2 -1.06 9.68 21.49
C LEU A 2 -0.54 8.72 22.56
N MET A 3 -1.04 7.49 22.51
CA MET A 3 -0.58 6.38 23.35
C MET A 3 0.12 5.36 22.45
N LEU A 4 1.41 5.16 22.73
CA LEU A 4 2.25 4.26 21.94
C LEU A 4 1.85 2.80 22.16
N ASP A 5 1.73 2.05 21.07
CA ASP A 5 1.63 0.60 21.11
C ASP A 5 3.00 0.00 20.74
N THR A 6 3.79 -0.27 21.77
CA THR A 6 5.20 -0.68 21.61
C THR A 6 5.38 -1.99 20.87
N ASP A 7 4.37 -2.85 20.84
CA ASP A 7 4.41 -4.13 20.14
C ASP A 7 4.38 -3.96 18.62
N THR A 8 3.98 -2.77 18.16
CA THR A 8 3.96 -2.40 16.72
C THR A 8 5.24 -1.71 16.24
N ALA A 9 6.24 -1.57 17.11
CA ALA A 9 7.45 -0.82 16.80
C ALA A 9 8.31 -1.51 15.73
N TYR A 10 8.81 -0.71 14.78
CA TYR A 10 9.76 -1.17 13.77
C TYR A 10 10.79 -0.08 13.45
N VAL A 11 11.93 -0.49 12.88
CA VAL A 11 12.94 0.46 12.39
C VAL A 11 12.58 0.84 10.96
N ASP A 12 12.42 2.14 10.72
CA ASP A 12 12.12 2.67 9.39
C ASP A 12 13.28 2.40 8.42
N PRO A 13 13.04 1.74 7.27
CA PRO A 13 14.10 1.40 6.33
C PRO A 13 14.46 2.53 5.35
N PHE A 14 13.74 3.63 5.35
CA PHE A 14 13.84 4.70 4.34
C PHE A 14 14.56 5.95 4.85
N TYR A 15 14.72 6.12 6.15
CA TYR A 15 15.48 7.22 6.73
C TYR A 15 16.97 6.90 6.85
N ALA A 16 17.82 7.87 6.56
CA ALA A 16 19.27 7.74 6.73
C ALA A 16 19.66 7.57 8.22
N GLU A 17 18.98 8.27 9.10
CA GLU A 17 19.15 8.12 10.54
C GLU A 17 18.24 7.02 11.08
N LYS A 18 18.73 6.26 12.07
CA LYS A 18 17.93 5.23 12.73
C LYS A 18 16.65 5.82 13.33
N THR A 19 15.54 5.54 12.72
CA THR A 19 14.22 6.03 13.12
C THR A 19 13.35 4.86 13.54
N ILE A 20 12.71 4.97 14.71
CA ILE A 20 11.72 4.01 15.19
C ILE A 20 10.34 4.55 14.91
N CYS A 21 9.55 3.77 14.18
CA CYS A 21 8.13 4.01 13.97
C CYS A 21 7.29 3.11 14.87
N VAL A 22 6.16 3.61 15.34
CA VAL A 22 5.24 2.88 16.22
C VAL A 22 3.82 3.37 15.97
N HIS A 23 2.86 2.45 15.91
CA HIS A 23 1.46 2.81 15.87
C HIS A 23 1.00 3.34 17.22
N CYS A 24 0.07 4.28 17.18
CA CYS A 24 -0.48 4.91 18.38
C CYS A 24 -2.01 4.84 18.36
N SER A 25 -2.60 4.66 19.52
CA SER A 25 -4.01 4.94 19.74
C SER A 25 -4.18 6.39 20.21
N VAL A 26 -5.29 7.01 19.85
CA VAL A 26 -5.63 8.37 20.29
C VAL A 26 -6.52 8.29 21.53
N VAL A 27 -6.19 9.05 22.55
CA VAL A 27 -6.97 9.15 23.78
C VAL A 27 -7.25 10.60 24.15
N GLU A 28 -8.31 10.82 24.90
CA GLU A 28 -8.62 12.11 25.51
C GLU A 28 -7.50 12.48 26.51
N PRO A 29 -6.95 13.69 26.44
CA PRO A 29 -5.79 14.05 27.26
C PRO A 29 -6.10 14.12 28.75
N ASP A 30 -7.33 14.50 29.12
CA ASP A 30 -7.74 14.76 30.49
C ASP A 30 -8.23 13.49 31.20
N THR A 31 -8.95 12.62 30.50
CA THR A 31 -9.55 11.41 31.08
C THR A 31 -8.75 10.14 30.79
N GLY A 32 -7.93 10.14 29.70
CA GLY A 32 -7.25 8.94 29.21
C GLY A 32 -8.15 7.94 28.52
N GLU A 33 -9.45 8.25 28.35
CA GLU A 33 -10.39 7.41 27.62
C GLU A 33 -10.09 7.42 26.12
N ALA A 34 -10.47 6.33 25.43
CA ALA A 34 -10.29 6.22 23.99
C ALA A 34 -11.02 7.37 23.26
N TYR A 35 -10.31 8.06 22.35
CA TYR A 35 -10.93 9.07 21.50
C TYR A 35 -11.93 8.42 20.55
N GLU A 36 -13.16 8.90 20.57
CA GLU A 36 -14.30 8.26 19.89
C GLU A 36 -14.09 8.12 18.36
N ARG A 37 -13.37 9.08 17.75
CA ARG A 37 -13.11 9.13 16.30
C ARG A 37 -11.78 8.54 15.89
N ASP A 38 -11.09 7.83 16.79
CA ASP A 38 -9.87 7.11 16.44
C ASP A 38 -10.19 5.89 15.57
N PRO A 39 -9.71 5.80 14.29
CA PRO A 39 -9.96 4.64 13.45
C PRO A 39 -9.39 3.34 14.04
N ARG A 40 -8.21 3.39 14.64
CA ARG A 40 -7.59 2.24 15.30
C ARG A 40 -8.40 1.80 16.51
N GLY A 41 -8.85 2.76 17.32
CA GLY A 41 -9.76 2.52 18.43
C GLY A 41 -11.11 1.92 17.98
N THR A 42 -11.59 2.26 16.79
CA THR A 42 -12.80 1.67 16.21
C THR A 42 -12.57 0.19 15.86
N ALA A 43 -11.43 -0.19 15.28
CA ALA A 43 -11.09 -1.58 15.03
C ALA A 43 -11.01 -2.40 16.32
N GLN A 44 -10.36 -1.87 17.35
CA GLN A 44 -10.27 -2.50 18.68
C GLN A 44 -11.64 -2.70 19.33
N LYS A 45 -12.53 -1.71 19.22
CA LYS A 45 -13.92 -1.82 19.71
C LYS A 45 -14.71 -2.91 18.96
N ALA A 46 -14.50 -3.03 17.65
CA ALA A 46 -15.16 -4.06 16.83
C ALA A 46 -14.72 -5.47 17.25
N GLU A 47 -13.43 -5.69 17.50
CA GLU A 47 -12.93 -6.97 18.03
C GLU A 47 -13.47 -7.29 19.42
N ALA A 48 -13.52 -6.29 20.31
CA ALA A 48 -14.11 -6.45 21.64
C ALA A 48 -15.62 -6.78 21.57
N TYR A 49 -16.33 -6.12 20.67
CA TYR A 49 -17.76 -6.38 20.44
C TYR A 49 -18.00 -7.80 19.93
N LEU A 50 -17.22 -8.26 18.95
CA LEU A 50 -17.32 -9.62 18.44
C LEU A 50 -17.26 -10.65 19.58
N LYS A 51 -16.25 -10.55 20.42
CA LYS A 51 -16.07 -11.43 21.58
C LYS A 51 -17.24 -11.36 22.57
N SER A 52 -17.68 -10.14 22.92
CA SER A 52 -18.75 -9.93 23.90
C SER A 52 -20.12 -10.38 23.39
N SER A 53 -20.35 -10.37 22.08
CA SER A 53 -21.59 -10.81 21.46
C SER A 53 -21.76 -12.35 21.45
N GLY A 54 -20.67 -13.11 21.65
CA GLY A 54 -20.66 -14.57 21.57
C GLY A 54 -20.80 -15.13 20.14
N ILE A 55 -20.72 -14.27 19.10
CA ILE A 55 -20.78 -14.71 17.70
C ILE A 55 -19.47 -15.38 17.29
N GLY A 56 -18.35 -14.89 17.81
CA GLY A 56 -17.02 -15.43 17.52
C GLY A 56 -15.93 -14.81 18.39
N ASP A 57 -14.80 -15.47 18.46
CA ASP A 57 -13.65 -15.00 19.25
C ASP A 57 -12.68 -14.14 18.42
N VAL A 58 -12.59 -14.40 17.13
CA VAL A 58 -11.67 -13.74 16.18
C VAL A 58 -12.34 -13.53 14.84
N ALA A 59 -12.17 -12.34 14.27
CA ALA A 59 -12.44 -12.07 12.86
C ALA A 59 -11.12 -12.05 12.11
N SER A 60 -10.98 -12.91 11.09
CA SER A 60 -9.82 -12.92 10.18
C SER A 60 -10.09 -11.96 9.03
N MET A 61 -9.15 -11.05 8.80
CA MET A 61 -9.16 -10.07 7.72
C MET A 61 -8.00 -10.32 6.78
N GLY A 62 -8.25 -10.33 5.47
CA GLY A 62 -7.23 -10.42 4.43
C GLY A 62 -7.40 -9.26 3.46
N PRO A 63 -6.74 -8.13 3.67
CA PRO A 63 -6.84 -6.99 2.76
C PRO A 63 -6.16 -7.32 1.41
N GLU A 64 -6.81 -6.90 0.34
CA GLU A 64 -6.34 -7.01 -1.05
C GLU A 64 -6.24 -5.60 -1.63
N ALA A 65 -5.27 -4.84 -1.15
CA ALA A 65 -5.08 -3.45 -1.57
C ALA A 65 -4.25 -3.40 -2.85
N GLU A 66 -4.91 -3.12 -3.94
CA GLU A 66 -4.30 -2.90 -5.25
C GLU A 66 -3.80 -1.45 -5.38
N PHE A 67 -2.79 -1.25 -6.20
CA PHE A 67 -2.22 0.07 -6.46
C PHE A 67 -1.76 0.23 -7.90
N PHE A 68 -1.67 1.48 -8.34
CA PHE A 68 -1.15 1.84 -9.65
C PHE A 68 0.23 2.46 -9.52
N LEU A 69 1.10 2.19 -10.51
CA LEU A 69 2.42 2.79 -10.64
C LEU A 69 2.50 3.62 -11.91
N PHE A 70 2.88 4.89 -11.79
CA PHE A 70 3.02 5.80 -12.92
C PHE A 70 4.41 6.44 -12.97
N ASP A 71 4.94 6.61 -14.18
CA ASP A 71 6.17 7.37 -14.43
C ASP A 71 5.91 8.87 -14.41
N ASN A 72 4.72 9.30 -14.80
CA ASN A 72 4.35 10.71 -14.80
C ASN A 72 2.88 10.90 -14.42
N VAL A 73 2.63 11.86 -13.56
CA VAL A 73 1.28 12.27 -13.15
C VAL A 73 1.17 13.78 -13.27
N LYS A 74 0.29 14.24 -14.15
CA LYS A 74 -0.09 15.65 -14.30
C LYS A 74 -1.54 15.81 -13.88
N PHE A 75 -1.83 16.83 -13.11
CA PHE A 75 -3.21 17.13 -12.75
C PHE A 75 -3.45 18.64 -12.66
N SER A 76 -4.69 19.04 -12.90
CA SER A 76 -5.17 20.40 -12.69
C SER A 76 -6.54 20.33 -12.00
N ASN A 77 -6.68 21.09 -10.94
CA ASN A 77 -7.95 21.22 -10.21
C ASN A 77 -8.20 22.70 -9.96
N THR A 78 -8.92 23.32 -10.87
CA THR A 78 -9.30 24.73 -10.82
C THR A 78 -10.82 24.86 -10.70
N ILE A 79 -11.30 26.05 -10.35
CA ILE A 79 -12.73 26.29 -10.11
C ILE A 79 -13.63 25.94 -11.32
N ASN A 80 -13.08 25.95 -12.52
CA ASN A 80 -13.82 25.73 -13.77
C ASN A 80 -13.37 24.48 -14.55
N LYS A 81 -12.32 23.77 -14.09
CA LYS A 81 -11.78 22.62 -14.81
C LYS A 81 -11.06 21.65 -13.88
N VAL A 82 -11.35 20.38 -14.04
CA VAL A 82 -10.56 19.29 -13.47
C VAL A 82 -10.04 18.43 -14.61
N SER A 83 -8.76 18.09 -14.57
CA SER A 83 -8.13 17.19 -15.54
C SER A 83 -6.97 16.45 -14.90
N TYR A 84 -6.68 15.25 -15.39
CA TYR A 84 -5.47 14.52 -15.09
C TYR A 84 -4.94 13.84 -16.36
N GLU A 85 -3.65 13.59 -16.36
CA GLU A 85 -2.94 12.81 -17.36
C GLU A 85 -1.93 11.95 -16.62
N VAL A 86 -1.93 10.66 -16.88
CA VAL A 86 -1.00 9.71 -16.31
C VAL A 86 -0.24 8.98 -17.41
N ASP A 87 1.01 8.64 -17.16
CA ASP A 87 1.85 7.95 -18.11
C ASP A 87 2.73 6.92 -17.42
N ALA A 88 3.01 5.81 -18.11
CA ALA A 88 3.87 4.74 -17.63
C ALA A 88 4.41 3.92 -18.81
N SER A 89 5.59 3.35 -18.62
CA SER A 89 6.24 2.49 -19.60
C SER A 89 5.44 1.23 -19.95
N ASP A 90 4.70 0.67 -18.98
CA ASP A 90 3.86 -0.51 -19.18
C ASP A 90 2.40 -0.20 -19.58
N ALA A 91 2.06 1.08 -19.70
CA ALA A 91 0.70 1.49 -20.07
C ALA A 91 0.26 0.93 -21.43
N SER A 92 -1.01 0.57 -21.56
CA SER A 92 -1.58 0.03 -22.80
C SER A 92 -1.69 1.05 -23.94
N TRP A 93 -1.51 2.35 -23.64
CA TRP A 93 -1.49 3.44 -24.60
C TRP A 93 -0.05 3.80 -25.01
N ASN A 94 0.10 4.40 -26.18
CA ASN A 94 1.37 4.99 -26.60
C ASN A 94 1.40 6.47 -26.23
N SER A 95 2.37 6.85 -25.39
CA SER A 95 2.51 8.19 -24.83
C SER A 95 3.39 9.13 -25.62
N ASP A 96 4.05 8.65 -26.67
CA ASP A 96 5.14 9.35 -27.38
C ASP A 96 6.34 9.74 -26.47
N THR A 97 6.39 9.17 -25.24
CA THR A 97 7.50 9.41 -24.31
C THR A 97 8.61 8.41 -24.55
N ASP A 98 9.85 8.90 -24.62
CA ASP A 98 11.06 8.06 -24.60
C ASP A 98 11.40 7.70 -23.16
N TYR A 99 11.32 6.40 -22.84
CA TYR A 99 11.75 5.85 -21.57
C TYR A 99 13.20 5.36 -21.66
N GLU A 100 13.86 5.10 -20.52
CA GLU A 100 15.26 4.67 -20.47
C GLU A 100 15.54 3.47 -21.39
N MET A 101 14.64 2.49 -21.46
CA MET A 101 14.72 1.34 -22.37
C MET A 101 14.06 1.57 -23.72
N GLY A 102 13.65 2.79 -24.03
CA GLY A 102 12.88 3.13 -25.21
C GLY A 102 11.40 2.72 -25.13
N ASN A 103 10.63 3.17 -26.09
CA ASN A 103 9.20 2.84 -26.20
C ASN A 103 9.02 1.53 -26.99
N MET A 104 9.34 0.39 -26.38
CA MET A 104 9.56 -0.88 -27.07
C MET A 104 8.29 -1.69 -27.36
N GLY A 105 7.15 -1.31 -26.81
CA GLY A 105 5.88 -2.00 -27.06
C GLY A 105 5.69 -3.33 -26.33
N HIS A 106 6.59 -3.71 -25.41
CA HIS A 106 6.37 -4.84 -24.49
C HIS A 106 5.43 -4.41 -23.36
N ARG A 107 4.14 -4.46 -23.63
CA ARG A 107 3.11 -3.92 -22.75
C ARG A 107 1.92 -4.87 -22.66
N PRO A 108 1.26 -4.96 -21.48
CA PRO A 108 -0.01 -5.66 -21.42
C PRO A 108 -1.04 -4.95 -22.31
N GLY A 109 -1.89 -5.73 -22.98
CA GLY A 109 -3.05 -5.18 -23.65
C GLY A 109 -4.08 -4.62 -22.66
N LEU A 110 -5.06 -3.89 -23.17
CA LEU A 110 -6.17 -3.39 -22.35
C LEU A 110 -6.85 -4.57 -21.61
N LYS A 111 -6.95 -4.50 -20.29
CA LYS A 111 -7.43 -5.58 -19.40
C LYS A 111 -6.68 -6.92 -19.55
N GLY A 112 -5.48 -6.90 -20.10
CA GLY A 112 -4.65 -8.07 -20.32
C GLY A 112 -3.46 -8.21 -19.37
N GLY A 113 -3.44 -7.45 -18.26
CA GLY A 113 -2.30 -7.36 -17.34
C GLY A 113 -2.23 -8.45 -16.27
N TYR A 114 -3.19 -9.37 -16.18
CA TYR A 114 -3.22 -10.34 -15.09
C TYR A 114 -2.16 -11.45 -15.27
N PHE A 115 -1.20 -11.50 -14.35
CA PHE A 115 -0.10 -12.48 -14.32
C PHE A 115 0.75 -12.59 -15.59
N PRO A 116 1.18 -11.49 -16.23
CA PRO A 116 2.16 -11.59 -17.30
C PRO A 116 3.52 -11.96 -16.74
N VAL A 117 4.41 -12.37 -17.65
CA VAL A 117 5.83 -12.59 -17.36
C VAL A 117 6.67 -11.57 -18.11
N ASN A 118 7.93 -11.41 -17.70
CA ASN A 118 8.88 -10.56 -18.42
C ASN A 118 9.00 -11.00 -19.92
N PRO A 119 9.16 -10.09 -20.86
CA PRO A 119 9.40 -8.64 -20.69
C PRO A 119 8.13 -7.80 -20.54
N ILE A 120 6.93 -8.39 -20.60
CA ILE A 120 5.66 -7.63 -20.48
C ILE A 120 5.48 -7.10 -19.06
N ASP A 121 5.84 -7.87 -18.03
CA ASP A 121 5.84 -7.44 -16.64
C ASP A 121 7.13 -6.71 -16.28
N GLU A 122 7.19 -5.43 -16.55
CA GLU A 122 8.37 -4.59 -16.29
C GLU A 122 8.58 -4.29 -14.79
N ALA A 123 7.54 -4.41 -13.97
CA ALA A 123 7.59 -4.04 -12.55
C ALA A 123 7.91 -5.21 -11.61
N GLN A 124 8.30 -6.37 -12.13
CA GLN A 124 8.62 -7.57 -11.35
C GLN A 124 9.64 -7.29 -10.23
N ASP A 125 10.77 -6.66 -10.56
CA ASP A 125 11.84 -6.39 -9.59
C ASP A 125 11.43 -5.31 -8.57
N LEU A 126 10.71 -4.30 -9.01
CA LEU A 126 10.19 -3.25 -8.14
C LEU A 126 9.23 -3.83 -7.09
N ARG A 127 8.28 -4.67 -7.51
CA ARG A 127 7.37 -5.34 -6.57
C ARG A 127 8.10 -6.33 -5.66
N ALA A 128 9.11 -7.03 -6.18
CA ALA A 128 9.96 -7.92 -5.38
C ALA A 128 10.71 -7.16 -4.28
N GLU A 129 11.19 -5.94 -4.55
CA GLU A 129 11.81 -5.09 -3.53
C GLU A 129 10.79 -4.61 -2.48
N MET A 130 9.58 -4.21 -2.89
CA MET A 130 8.49 -3.88 -1.96
C MET A 130 8.22 -5.05 -1.01
N LEU A 131 8.01 -6.25 -1.56
CA LEU A 131 7.74 -7.47 -0.79
C LEU A 131 8.90 -7.80 0.16
N SER A 132 10.14 -7.73 -0.32
CA SER A 132 11.34 -8.00 0.50
C SER A 132 11.50 -6.99 1.62
N THR A 133 11.16 -5.72 1.38
CA THR A 133 11.16 -4.67 2.40
C THR A 133 10.10 -4.94 3.46
N MET A 134 8.88 -5.29 3.07
CA MET A 134 7.81 -5.68 4.00
C MET A 134 8.23 -6.88 4.87
N LYS A 135 8.86 -7.90 4.27
CA LYS A 135 9.39 -9.06 5.03
C LYS A 135 10.45 -8.64 6.05
N ARG A 136 11.36 -7.72 5.70
CA ARG A 136 12.36 -7.19 6.65
C ARG A 136 11.72 -6.44 7.81
N LEU A 137 10.55 -5.83 7.61
CA LEU A 137 9.75 -5.17 8.65
C LEU A 137 8.90 -6.15 9.49
N GLY A 138 9.01 -7.45 9.23
CA GLY A 138 8.27 -8.48 9.96
C GLY A 138 6.84 -8.69 9.47
N MET A 139 6.44 -8.04 8.37
CA MET A 139 5.11 -8.22 7.78
C MET A 139 4.96 -9.62 7.17
N LYS A 140 3.78 -10.19 7.32
CA LYS A 140 3.43 -11.49 6.74
C LYS A 140 2.87 -11.28 5.34
N VAL A 141 3.73 -11.47 4.35
CA VAL A 141 3.40 -11.34 2.91
C VAL A 141 3.74 -12.63 2.16
N ASP A 142 3.07 -12.94 1.07
CA ASP A 142 3.23 -14.20 0.35
C ASP A 142 3.56 -14.06 -1.14
N LYS A 143 2.92 -13.15 -1.86
CA LYS A 143 2.98 -13.04 -3.33
C LYS A 143 2.98 -11.59 -3.80
N HIS A 144 3.33 -11.40 -5.06
CA HIS A 144 3.07 -10.17 -5.78
C HIS A 144 2.82 -10.48 -7.26
N HIS A 145 2.05 -9.67 -7.94
CA HIS A 145 1.78 -9.80 -9.36
C HIS A 145 1.30 -8.48 -9.97
N HIS A 146 1.31 -8.43 -11.30
CA HIS A 146 0.62 -7.42 -12.06
C HIS A 146 -0.87 -7.74 -12.09
N GLU A 147 -1.70 -6.72 -11.96
CA GLU A 147 -3.15 -6.83 -12.00
C GLU A 147 -3.74 -6.62 -13.41
N VAL A 148 -5.05 -6.74 -13.53
CA VAL A 148 -5.78 -6.75 -14.82
C VAL A 148 -5.59 -5.44 -15.60
N ALA A 149 -5.64 -4.29 -14.91
CA ALA A 149 -5.52 -2.99 -15.58
C ALA A 149 -4.07 -2.62 -15.86
N SER A 150 -3.86 -1.76 -16.85
CA SER A 150 -2.54 -1.16 -17.11
C SER A 150 -2.00 -0.48 -15.85
N CYS A 151 -0.74 -0.71 -15.55
CA CYS A 151 -0.04 -0.11 -14.39
C CYS A 151 -0.58 -0.54 -13.02
N GLN A 152 -1.44 -1.52 -12.94
CA GLN A 152 -2.06 -2.01 -11.71
C GLN A 152 -1.32 -3.20 -11.13
N HIS A 153 -1.09 -3.18 -9.82
CA HIS A 153 -0.28 -4.16 -9.12
C HIS A 153 -0.90 -4.54 -7.78
N GLU A 154 -0.54 -5.73 -7.28
CA GLU A 154 -0.91 -6.20 -5.96
C GLU A 154 0.24 -6.93 -5.28
N LEU A 155 0.31 -6.80 -3.94
CA LEU A 155 1.10 -7.65 -3.07
C LEU A 155 0.19 -8.29 -2.03
N GLY A 156 0.28 -9.61 -1.86
CA GLY A 156 -0.57 -10.35 -0.93
C GLY A 156 -0.12 -10.20 0.52
N LEU A 157 -1.06 -9.83 1.39
CA LEU A 157 -0.92 -9.89 2.83
C LEU A 157 -1.56 -11.18 3.34
N ILE A 158 -0.85 -11.92 4.20
CA ILE A 158 -1.43 -13.07 4.90
C ILE A 158 -2.44 -12.54 5.93
N PHE A 159 -3.61 -13.14 5.96
CA PHE A 159 -4.68 -12.73 6.87
C PHE A 159 -4.27 -12.73 8.34
N GLY A 160 -4.87 -11.87 9.13
CA GLY A 160 -4.67 -11.72 10.57
C GLY A 160 -5.91 -11.14 11.23
N THR A 161 -5.80 -10.67 12.47
CA THR A 161 -6.90 -10.02 13.17
C THR A 161 -7.19 -8.64 12.58
N LEU A 162 -8.35 -8.08 12.88
CA LEU A 162 -8.79 -6.79 12.31
C LEU A 162 -7.80 -5.65 12.63
N THR A 163 -7.40 -5.50 13.89
CA THR A 163 -6.47 -4.42 14.30
C THR A 163 -5.08 -4.65 13.73
N GLU A 164 -4.58 -5.91 13.76
CA GLU A 164 -3.29 -6.27 13.14
C GLU A 164 -3.27 -5.91 11.65
N GLN A 165 -4.29 -6.30 10.90
CA GLN A 165 -4.35 -6.03 9.46
C GLN A 165 -4.56 -4.55 9.12
N ALA A 166 -5.27 -3.81 9.96
CA ALA A 166 -5.39 -2.36 9.81
C ALA A 166 -4.02 -1.67 9.98
N ASP A 167 -3.24 -2.05 10.98
CA ASP A 167 -1.88 -1.55 11.20
C ASP A 167 -0.93 -1.97 10.06
N GLU A 168 -0.98 -3.25 9.62
CA GLU A 168 -0.19 -3.76 8.51
C GLU A 168 -0.50 -3.03 7.19
N LEU A 169 -1.75 -2.69 6.92
CA LEU A 169 -2.15 -1.95 5.72
C LEU A 169 -1.54 -0.53 5.69
N GLN A 170 -1.37 0.13 6.82
CA GLN A 170 -0.69 1.43 6.87
C GLN A 170 0.80 1.27 6.51
N LYS A 171 1.48 0.27 7.05
CA LYS A 171 2.88 -0.04 6.70
C LYS A 171 3.01 -0.45 5.22
N TYR A 172 2.09 -1.26 4.72
CA TYR A 172 2.00 -1.67 3.32
C TYR A 172 1.99 -0.46 2.38
N LYS A 173 1.07 0.47 2.60
CA LYS A 173 0.98 1.70 1.80
C LYS A 173 2.24 2.55 1.89
N TYR A 174 2.79 2.68 3.09
CA TYR A 174 4.02 3.43 3.34
C TYR A 174 5.22 2.84 2.58
N VAL A 175 5.40 1.51 2.62
CA VAL A 175 6.48 0.83 1.89
C VAL A 175 6.31 1.01 0.39
N ILE A 176 5.11 0.83 -0.15
CA ILE A 176 4.84 0.95 -1.59
C ILE A 176 5.16 2.36 -2.08
N HIS A 177 4.70 3.40 -1.38
CA HIS A 177 5.00 4.78 -1.76
C HIS A 177 6.50 5.08 -1.77
N ASN A 178 7.23 4.62 -0.74
CA ASN A 178 8.67 4.91 -0.62
C ASN A 178 9.51 4.13 -1.64
N VAL A 179 9.22 2.85 -1.86
CA VAL A 179 9.92 2.06 -2.89
C VAL A 179 9.60 2.59 -4.28
N ALA A 180 8.35 2.89 -4.59
CA ALA A 180 7.98 3.51 -5.87
C ALA A 180 8.74 4.82 -6.10
N HIS A 181 8.82 5.68 -5.08
CA HIS A 181 9.58 6.93 -5.13
C HIS A 181 11.07 6.69 -5.42
N ALA A 182 11.68 5.69 -4.79
CA ALA A 182 13.08 5.33 -5.04
C ALA A 182 13.35 4.90 -6.49
N TYR A 183 12.33 4.35 -7.17
CA TYR A 183 12.37 4.00 -8.59
C TYR A 183 11.91 5.13 -9.52
N GLY A 184 11.73 6.34 -9.01
CA GLY A 184 11.27 7.49 -9.80
C GLY A 184 9.81 7.41 -10.24
N LYS A 185 9.00 6.57 -9.57
CA LYS A 185 7.59 6.36 -9.89
C LYS A 185 6.67 6.93 -8.80
N SER A 186 5.43 7.20 -9.19
CA SER A 186 4.34 7.51 -8.26
C SER A 186 3.46 6.29 -8.06
N ALA A 187 3.06 6.03 -6.81
CA ALA A 187 2.07 5.02 -6.48
C ALA A 187 0.77 5.67 -6.00
N THR A 188 -0.38 5.09 -6.37
CA THR A 188 -1.70 5.48 -5.88
C THR A 188 -2.57 4.25 -5.62
N PHE A 189 -3.46 4.34 -4.61
CA PHE A 189 -4.43 3.32 -4.22
C PHE A 189 -5.83 3.72 -4.62
#